data_61064ceb41a2a838edcc3eac4facbc23
#
_entry.id   61064ceb41a2a838edcc3eac4facbc23
#
_cell.length_a   1.000
_cell.length_b   1.000
_cell.length_c   1.000
_cell.angle_alpha   90.00
_cell.angle_beta   90.00
_cell.angle_gamma   90.00
#
_symmetry.space_group_name_H-M   'P 1'
#
loop_
_entity.id
_entity.type
_entity.pdbx_description
1 polymer ?
#
loop_
_entity_poly.entity_id
_entity_poly.type
_entity_poly.pdbx_seq_one_letter_code
_entity_poly.pdbx_strand_id
1 'polypeptide(L)'
;MSLAKATDLQLPPVSFDRFHSGHAHLAAWPRSLLEIFMTDLFDNPMGLCGFEFVEFASPTPNTLEPLFEQMGFSLVAKHRSKDVVLYRQGDINFIVNREPKSLAGYFAAEHGPCACALAFRVKDSHLAYARALELGAQPVDVPTGPMELRLPAIKGIGGAPLYLIDRFEDGKSIYDIDFEFIDGVDRHPLGHGLKLIDHMTHNVYKGRMAYWSGFYEKLFNFQEIRYFDIKGEYTGLTSQAMMAPDGMIRIPLNEESGKTGGQIEEFLMQFNGEGIQHIALLTDDILKSVDALQMAGIPLMTAPNDIYYEMLEERLPGHGEPVNELQARGILMDGSTANGEKRLLLQIFSQTLLGPVFFEFIQRKADEGFGEGNFKALFESLERDQIRRGAIQVDVD
;
A
#
# COMPACT_ATOMS: atom_id res chain seq x y z
N MET A 1 -24.78 -20.86 -24.38
CA MET A 1 -23.72 -21.54 -25.17
C MET A 1 -22.39 -21.12 -24.60
N SER A 2 -21.64 -22.11 -24.17
CA SER A 2 -20.23 -22.16 -23.76
C SER A 2 -19.72 -21.12 -22.77
N LEU A 3 -19.68 -21.51 -21.49
CA LEU A 3 -18.87 -20.94 -20.41
C LEU A 3 -17.40 -21.27 -20.73
N ALA A 4 -16.60 -20.24 -20.95
CA ALA A 4 -15.15 -20.36 -20.98
C ALA A 4 -14.64 -20.53 -19.56
N LYS A 5 -13.97 -21.64 -19.31
CA LYS A 5 -13.31 -21.98 -18.04
C LYS A 5 -12.16 -21.00 -17.78
N ALA A 6 -12.17 -20.38 -16.60
CA ALA A 6 -11.00 -19.72 -16.05
C ALA A 6 -9.88 -20.76 -15.91
N THR A 7 -8.78 -20.56 -16.59
CA THR A 7 -7.54 -21.32 -16.41
C THR A 7 -6.84 -20.80 -15.17
N ASP A 8 -6.79 -21.62 -14.12
CA ASP A 8 -5.91 -21.42 -12.98
C ASP A 8 -4.45 -21.44 -13.46
N LEU A 9 -3.82 -20.29 -13.54
CA LEU A 9 -2.38 -20.21 -13.67
C LEU A 9 -1.75 -20.58 -12.32
N GLN A 10 -1.34 -21.84 -12.19
CA GLN A 10 -0.49 -22.30 -11.10
C GLN A 10 0.89 -21.68 -11.25
N LEU A 11 1.21 -20.70 -10.42
CA LEU A 11 2.56 -20.17 -10.25
C LEU A 11 3.44 -21.27 -9.59
N PRO A 12 4.70 -21.42 -9.99
CA PRO A 12 5.60 -22.39 -9.35
C PRO A 12 5.83 -21.99 -7.89
N PRO A 13 5.92 -22.96 -6.95
CA PRO A 13 6.15 -22.68 -5.54
C PRO A 13 7.56 -22.14 -5.36
N VAL A 14 7.68 -20.91 -4.84
CA VAL A 14 8.95 -20.38 -4.32
C VAL A 14 9.15 -20.95 -2.92
N SER A 15 10.04 -21.93 -2.78
CA SER A 15 10.33 -22.53 -1.48
C SER A 15 11.23 -21.62 -0.63
N PHE A 16 10.67 -21.08 0.45
CA PHE A 16 11.39 -20.33 1.49
C PHE A 16 11.99 -21.22 2.60
N ASP A 17 12.09 -22.52 2.40
CA ASP A 17 12.62 -23.44 3.40
C ASP A 17 14.15 -23.46 3.44
N ARG A 18 14.77 -22.45 4.06
CA ARG A 18 16.13 -22.58 4.62
C ARG A 18 16.54 -21.47 5.58
N PHE A 19 15.79 -21.15 6.61
CA PHE A 19 16.37 -20.38 7.74
C PHE A 19 15.58 -20.61 9.04
N HIS A 20 15.80 -21.75 9.64
CA HIS A 20 15.54 -21.94 11.07
C HIS A 20 16.86 -22.39 11.71
N SER A 21 17.53 -21.48 12.38
CA SER A 21 18.27 -21.62 13.63
C SER A 21 19.42 -20.61 13.71
N GLY A 22 19.48 -19.84 14.79
CA GLY A 22 20.67 -19.12 15.19
C GLY A 22 20.50 -17.63 15.39
N HIS A 23 20.48 -17.19 16.65
CA HIS A 23 20.66 -15.80 17.04
C HIS A 23 21.99 -15.28 16.48
N ALA A 24 21.92 -14.38 15.51
CA ALA A 24 23.06 -13.60 15.06
C ALA A 24 22.61 -12.18 14.76
N HIS A 25 23.38 -11.21 15.25
CA HIS A 25 23.25 -9.79 14.98
C HIS A 25 22.97 -9.52 13.50
N LEU A 26 21.89 -8.80 13.20
CA LEU A 26 21.57 -8.32 11.86
C LEU A 26 22.60 -7.26 11.43
N ALA A 27 23.75 -7.75 10.97
CA ALA A 27 24.58 -6.98 10.05
C ALA A 27 23.84 -6.91 8.72
N ALA A 28 23.78 -5.72 8.11
CA ALA A 28 23.17 -5.48 6.83
C ALA A 28 23.51 -6.59 5.83
N TRP A 29 22.50 -7.21 5.27
CA TRP A 29 22.66 -8.22 4.23
C TRP A 29 23.40 -7.60 3.05
N PRO A 30 24.47 -8.24 2.52
CA PRO A 30 25.09 -7.74 1.31
C PRO A 30 24.06 -7.83 0.17
N ARG A 31 23.80 -6.70 -0.49
CA ARG A 31 22.84 -6.54 -1.60
C ARG A 31 23.05 -7.55 -2.75
N SER A 32 24.23 -8.11 -2.90
CA SER A 32 24.55 -9.18 -3.85
C SER A 32 23.74 -10.47 -3.64
N LEU A 33 23.11 -10.67 -2.49
CA LEU A 33 22.22 -11.81 -2.26
C LEU A 33 20.75 -11.50 -2.61
N LEU A 34 20.34 -10.22 -2.63
CA LEU A 34 19.02 -9.79 -3.13
C LEU A 34 18.94 -9.92 -4.67
N GLU A 35 20.03 -9.70 -5.39
CA GLU A 35 20.07 -9.88 -6.85
C GLU A 35 19.93 -11.35 -7.30
N ILE A 36 20.20 -12.31 -6.42
CA ILE A 36 20.17 -13.75 -6.75
C ILE A 36 18.74 -14.34 -6.66
N PHE A 37 17.77 -13.65 -6.02
CA PHE A 37 16.46 -14.23 -5.71
C PHE A 37 15.24 -13.53 -6.34
N MET A 38 15.42 -12.48 -7.14
CA MET A 38 14.29 -11.80 -7.78
C MET A 38 14.35 -11.96 -9.30
N THR A 39 13.95 -13.12 -9.76
CA THR A 39 13.56 -13.30 -11.17
C THR A 39 12.19 -12.65 -11.34
N ASP A 40 12.07 -11.75 -12.32
CA ASP A 40 10.76 -11.22 -12.70
C ASP A 40 9.80 -12.39 -12.97
N LEU A 41 8.56 -12.28 -12.49
CA LEU A 41 7.54 -13.33 -12.63
C LEU A 41 7.08 -13.48 -14.09
N PHE A 42 7.16 -12.38 -14.82
CA PHE A 42 6.85 -12.28 -16.26
C PHE A 42 7.61 -11.10 -16.86
N ASP A 43 7.45 -10.84 -18.16
CA ASP A 43 8.18 -9.79 -18.87
C ASP A 43 8.08 -8.42 -18.20
N ASN A 44 9.23 -7.81 -17.86
CA ASN A 44 9.35 -6.55 -17.13
C ASN A 44 9.97 -5.43 -18.01
N PRO A 45 9.23 -4.91 -18.97
CA PRO A 45 9.77 -3.97 -19.94
C PRO A 45 10.13 -2.61 -19.35
N MET A 46 9.61 -2.27 -18.16
CA MET A 46 9.94 -1.03 -17.46
C MET A 46 11.09 -1.20 -16.46
N GLY A 47 11.51 -2.45 -16.18
CA GLY A 47 12.52 -2.75 -15.20
C GLY A 47 12.08 -2.41 -13.78
N LEU A 48 10.81 -2.63 -13.45
CA LEU A 48 10.25 -2.38 -12.11
C LEU A 48 10.98 -3.22 -11.05
N CYS A 49 11.17 -2.64 -9.86
CA CYS A 49 11.79 -3.30 -8.72
C CYS A 49 11.29 -2.75 -7.36
N GLY A 50 9.99 -2.54 -7.24
CA GLY A 50 9.31 -2.16 -5.99
C GLY A 50 8.88 -0.70 -5.93
N PHE A 51 8.26 -0.35 -4.80
CA PHE A 51 7.93 1.03 -4.46
C PHE A 51 9.18 1.77 -3.96
N GLU A 52 9.32 3.06 -4.31
CA GLU A 52 10.40 3.89 -3.78
C GLU A 52 9.90 4.78 -2.63
N PHE A 53 8.88 5.57 -2.87
CA PHE A 53 8.31 6.44 -1.85
C PHE A 53 6.83 6.71 -2.08
N VAL A 54 6.18 7.21 -1.03
CA VAL A 54 4.91 7.93 -1.11
C VAL A 54 5.16 9.36 -0.65
N GLU A 55 4.69 10.33 -1.44
CA GLU A 55 4.73 11.74 -1.08
C GLU A 55 3.37 12.15 -0.52
N PHE A 56 3.42 12.87 0.59
CA PHE A 56 2.25 13.37 1.30
C PHE A 56 2.29 14.88 1.39
N ALA A 57 1.10 15.48 1.33
CA ALA A 57 0.91 16.89 1.60
C ALA A 57 -0.39 17.12 2.38
N SER A 58 -0.46 18.24 3.09
CA SER A 58 -1.64 18.65 3.82
C SER A 58 -1.81 20.17 3.71
N PRO A 59 -3.04 20.68 3.51
CA PRO A 59 -3.31 22.11 3.56
C PRO A 59 -3.19 22.66 4.99
N THR A 60 -3.22 21.78 6.00
CA THR A 60 -3.07 22.15 7.41
C THR A 60 -1.68 21.75 7.89
N PRO A 61 -0.87 22.69 8.37
CA PRO A 61 0.46 22.38 8.91
C PRO A 61 0.40 21.43 10.12
N ASN A 62 1.47 20.64 10.32
CA ASN A 62 1.67 19.74 11.44
C ASN A 62 0.55 18.66 11.57
N THR A 63 -0.04 18.23 10.48
CA THR A 63 -1.01 17.14 10.44
C THR A 63 -0.34 15.79 10.22
N LEU A 64 0.66 15.74 9.35
CA LEU A 64 1.29 14.52 8.87
C LEU A 64 2.39 14.01 9.82
N GLU A 65 3.24 14.91 10.27
CA GLU A 65 4.45 14.59 11.03
C GLU A 65 4.15 13.86 12.34
N PRO A 66 3.25 14.35 13.21
CA PRO A 66 2.92 13.64 14.45
C PRO A 66 2.31 12.25 14.19
N LEU A 67 1.52 12.11 13.12
CA LEU A 67 0.95 10.82 12.72
C LEU A 67 2.04 9.82 12.33
N PHE A 68 2.99 10.24 11.49
CA PHE A 68 4.06 9.34 11.06
C PHE A 68 4.99 8.98 12.22
N GLU A 69 5.27 9.91 13.13
CA GLU A 69 6.02 9.62 14.36
C GLU A 69 5.29 8.61 15.25
N GLN A 70 3.97 8.76 15.43
CA GLN A 70 3.14 7.76 16.15
C GLN A 70 3.13 6.40 15.44
N MET A 71 3.23 6.35 14.12
CA MET A 71 3.38 5.10 13.36
C MET A 71 4.79 4.51 13.43
N GLY A 72 5.73 5.14 14.12
CA GLY A 72 7.10 4.68 14.30
C GLY A 72 8.09 5.13 13.23
N PHE A 73 7.70 6.06 12.35
CA PHE A 73 8.62 6.67 11.40
C PHE A 73 9.48 7.72 12.08
N SER A 74 10.73 7.81 11.69
CA SER A 74 11.66 8.85 12.12
C SER A 74 11.93 9.84 11.02
N LEU A 75 11.98 11.12 11.38
CA LEU A 75 12.51 12.17 10.49
C LEU A 75 14.02 11.94 10.30
N VAL A 76 14.43 11.50 9.10
CA VAL A 76 15.82 11.12 8.82
C VAL A 76 16.57 12.13 7.96
N ALA A 77 15.88 12.90 7.12
CA ALA A 77 16.54 13.88 6.25
C ALA A 77 15.61 15.05 5.91
N LYS A 78 16.22 16.18 5.51
CA LYS A 78 15.56 17.39 5.03
C LYS A 78 16.09 17.75 3.65
N HIS A 79 15.21 18.16 2.75
CA HIS A 79 15.60 18.62 1.42
C HIS A 79 16.46 19.88 1.52
N ARG A 80 17.50 19.99 0.68
CA ARG A 80 18.52 21.06 0.75
C ARG A 80 17.98 22.44 0.44
N SER A 81 16.92 22.55 -0.34
CA SER A 81 16.42 23.82 -0.89
C SER A 81 14.93 24.05 -0.74
N LYS A 82 14.17 23.02 -0.37
CA LYS A 82 12.70 23.05 -0.26
C LYS A 82 12.24 22.66 1.14
N ASP A 83 11.06 23.10 1.54
CA ASP A 83 10.43 22.63 2.78
C ASP A 83 9.79 21.26 2.57
N VAL A 84 10.66 20.27 2.34
CA VAL A 84 10.36 18.87 2.13
C VAL A 84 11.21 18.04 3.07
N VAL A 85 10.60 17.03 3.71
CA VAL A 85 11.29 16.17 4.67
C VAL A 85 11.04 14.71 4.38
N LEU A 86 12.00 13.86 4.78
CA LEU A 86 11.93 12.40 4.64
C LEU A 86 11.73 11.77 6.00
N TYR A 87 10.63 11.06 6.14
CA TYR A 87 10.35 10.12 7.22
C TYR A 87 10.61 8.70 6.74
N ARG A 88 11.28 7.89 7.56
CA ARG A 88 11.62 6.51 7.19
C ARG A 88 11.37 5.53 8.32
N GLN A 89 10.97 4.33 7.94
CA GLN A 89 10.92 3.14 8.80
C GLN A 89 11.19 1.90 7.94
N GLY A 90 12.20 1.10 8.30
CA GLY A 90 12.65 0.01 7.42
C GLY A 90 13.05 0.53 6.04
N ASP A 91 12.46 -0.03 4.98
CA ASP A 91 12.62 0.42 3.58
C ASP A 91 11.45 1.30 3.08
N ILE A 92 10.62 1.79 4.01
CA ILE A 92 9.48 2.65 3.69
C ILE A 92 9.93 4.11 3.76
N ASN A 93 9.79 4.82 2.65
CA ASN A 93 10.10 6.24 2.54
C ASN A 93 8.81 7.05 2.40
N PHE A 94 8.50 7.89 3.37
CA PHE A 94 7.42 8.85 3.34
C PHE A 94 8.00 10.25 3.21
N ILE A 95 7.69 10.93 2.12
CA ILE A 95 8.09 12.32 1.87
C ILE A 95 6.94 13.22 2.31
N VAL A 96 7.21 14.19 3.17
CA VAL A 96 6.26 15.24 3.54
C VAL A 96 6.66 16.52 2.81
N ASN A 97 5.81 16.94 1.88
CA ASN A 97 6.03 18.16 1.10
C ASN A 97 5.15 19.29 1.66
N ARG A 98 5.79 20.32 2.20
CA ARG A 98 5.14 21.49 2.80
C ARG A 98 5.24 22.74 1.93
N GLU A 99 5.76 22.62 0.70
CA GLU A 99 5.87 23.74 -0.23
C GLU A 99 4.48 24.18 -0.73
N PRO A 100 4.00 25.37 -0.37
CA PRO A 100 2.63 25.78 -0.70
C PRO A 100 2.38 25.96 -2.20
N LYS A 101 3.44 26.28 -2.96
CA LYS A 101 3.39 26.52 -4.40
C LYS A 101 3.97 25.36 -5.21
N SER A 102 3.77 24.14 -4.74
CA SER A 102 4.18 22.89 -5.40
C SER A 102 2.96 22.17 -5.97
N LEU A 103 3.20 21.17 -6.82
CA LEU A 103 2.15 20.25 -7.27
C LEU A 103 1.49 19.55 -6.08
N ALA A 104 2.27 19.13 -5.10
CA ALA A 104 1.79 18.51 -3.87
C ALA A 104 0.88 19.46 -3.07
N GLY A 105 1.28 20.73 -2.90
CA GLY A 105 0.48 21.74 -2.22
C GLY A 105 -0.85 22.04 -2.94
N TYR A 106 -0.85 22.11 -4.27
CA TYR A 106 -2.08 22.30 -5.04
C TYR A 106 -2.98 21.06 -4.96
N PHE A 107 -2.41 19.87 -5.04
CA PHE A 107 -3.15 18.62 -4.91
C PHE A 107 -3.81 18.50 -3.53
N ALA A 108 -3.06 18.79 -2.47
CA ALA A 108 -3.60 18.77 -1.11
C ALA A 108 -4.65 19.87 -0.86
N ALA A 109 -4.55 21.03 -1.52
CA ALA A 109 -5.58 22.05 -1.43
C ALA A 109 -6.93 21.61 -2.02
N GLU A 110 -6.90 20.72 -3.02
CA GLU A 110 -8.09 20.14 -3.66
C GLU A 110 -8.65 18.94 -2.90
N HIS A 111 -7.76 18.07 -2.37
CA HIS A 111 -8.12 16.76 -1.83
C HIS A 111 -8.01 16.65 -0.29
N GLY A 112 -7.52 17.67 0.39
CA GLY A 112 -7.21 17.59 1.82
C GLY A 112 -5.87 16.88 2.10
N PRO A 113 -5.60 16.49 3.37
CA PRO A 113 -4.41 15.73 3.73
C PRO A 113 -4.42 14.38 3.01
N CYS A 114 -3.39 14.06 2.24
CA CYS A 114 -3.40 12.87 1.39
C CYS A 114 -2.00 12.44 0.92
N ALA A 115 -1.94 11.23 0.35
CA ALA A 115 -0.87 10.80 -0.52
C ALA A 115 -1.04 11.50 -1.87
N CYS A 116 -0.17 12.44 -2.21
CA CYS A 116 -0.27 13.29 -3.39
C CYS A 116 0.62 12.85 -4.55
N ALA A 117 1.55 11.90 -4.32
CA ALA A 117 2.34 11.24 -5.35
C ALA A 117 2.87 9.90 -4.86
N LEU A 118 3.26 9.05 -5.81
CA LEU A 118 3.94 7.78 -5.52
C LEU A 118 5.12 7.58 -6.47
N ALA A 119 6.05 6.72 -6.10
CA ALA A 119 7.21 6.41 -6.91
C ALA A 119 7.46 4.92 -7.03
N PHE A 120 7.76 4.48 -8.24
CA PHE A 120 8.23 3.14 -8.52
C PHE A 120 9.74 3.13 -8.72
N ARG A 121 10.43 2.13 -8.18
CA ARG A 121 11.81 1.81 -8.51
C ARG A 121 11.87 1.18 -9.89
N VAL A 122 12.80 1.64 -10.71
CA VAL A 122 13.07 1.09 -12.05
C VAL A 122 14.57 0.94 -12.25
N LYS A 123 14.98 0.04 -13.14
CA LYS A 123 16.41 -0.18 -13.45
C LYS A 123 17.03 1.01 -14.19
N ASP A 124 16.24 1.70 -15.03
CA ASP A 124 16.65 2.89 -15.81
C ASP A 124 15.45 3.82 -15.98
N SER A 125 15.48 4.96 -15.30
CA SER A 125 14.37 5.91 -15.29
C SER A 125 14.16 6.61 -16.64
N HIS A 126 15.21 6.81 -17.42
CA HIS A 126 15.11 7.43 -18.74
C HIS A 126 14.47 6.50 -19.76
N LEU A 127 14.86 5.23 -19.78
CA LEU A 127 14.25 4.22 -20.65
C LEU A 127 12.79 3.97 -20.27
N ALA A 128 12.51 3.80 -18.98
CA ALA A 128 11.14 3.62 -18.48
C ALA A 128 10.24 4.80 -18.84
N TYR A 129 10.72 6.03 -18.65
CA TYR A 129 9.97 7.25 -18.98
C TYR A 129 9.72 7.39 -20.48
N ALA A 130 10.75 7.19 -21.32
CA ALA A 130 10.59 7.24 -22.76
C ALA A 130 9.55 6.24 -23.25
N ARG A 131 9.62 4.99 -22.76
CA ARG A 131 8.64 3.96 -23.06
C ARG A 131 7.23 4.34 -22.61
N ALA A 132 7.07 4.90 -21.40
CA ALA A 132 5.77 5.35 -20.91
C ALA A 132 5.15 6.40 -21.84
N LEU A 133 5.94 7.37 -22.31
CA LEU A 133 5.48 8.39 -23.25
C LEU A 133 5.12 7.81 -24.63
N GLU A 134 5.90 6.89 -25.17
CA GLU A 134 5.60 6.17 -26.41
C GLU A 134 4.27 5.41 -26.33
N LEU A 135 3.97 4.86 -25.15
CA LEU A 135 2.71 4.19 -24.87
C LEU A 135 1.55 5.16 -24.53
N GLY A 136 1.79 6.47 -24.56
CA GLY A 136 0.76 7.50 -24.41
C GLY A 136 0.53 7.98 -22.97
N ALA A 137 1.46 7.74 -22.06
CA ALA A 137 1.42 8.37 -20.75
C ALA A 137 1.54 9.89 -20.87
N GLN A 138 0.84 10.61 -19.97
CA GLN A 138 0.93 12.07 -19.91
C GLN A 138 2.12 12.46 -19.02
N PRO A 139 3.07 13.26 -19.52
CA PRO A 139 4.17 13.75 -18.70
C PRO A 139 3.68 14.71 -17.60
N VAL A 140 4.36 14.70 -16.47
CA VAL A 140 4.20 15.71 -15.42
C VAL A 140 5.50 16.50 -15.35
N ASP A 141 5.41 17.82 -15.53
CA ASP A 141 6.56 18.71 -15.35
C ASP A 141 6.64 19.13 -13.87
N VAL A 142 7.58 18.51 -13.16
CA VAL A 142 7.84 18.82 -11.76
C VAL A 142 8.89 19.94 -11.70
N PRO A 143 8.56 21.11 -11.17
CA PRO A 143 9.53 22.22 -11.09
C PRO A 143 10.75 21.84 -10.25
N THR A 144 11.92 21.96 -10.85
CA THR A 144 13.23 21.70 -10.19
C THR A 144 14.02 22.98 -10.08
N GLY A 145 14.68 23.18 -8.93
CA GLY A 145 15.63 24.26 -8.72
C GLY A 145 17.00 23.98 -9.34
N PRO A 146 17.91 24.95 -9.31
CA PRO A 146 19.30 24.76 -9.71
C PRO A 146 19.97 23.67 -8.86
N MET A 147 20.68 22.75 -9.51
CA MET A 147 21.41 21.64 -8.86
C MET A 147 20.51 20.57 -8.19
N GLU A 148 19.22 20.56 -8.43
CA GLU A 148 18.31 19.50 -8.01
C GLU A 148 18.17 18.43 -9.09
N LEU A 149 17.90 17.21 -8.69
CA LEU A 149 17.58 16.11 -9.60
C LEU A 149 16.25 16.37 -10.31
N ARG A 150 16.25 16.18 -11.62
CA ARG A 150 15.01 16.14 -12.39
C ARG A 150 14.49 14.71 -12.46
N LEU A 151 13.49 14.40 -11.64
CA LEU A 151 12.90 13.08 -11.56
C LEU A 151 11.81 12.92 -12.63
N PRO A 152 11.89 11.90 -13.50
CA PRO A 152 10.85 11.63 -14.48
C PRO A 152 9.54 11.25 -13.79
N ALA A 153 8.44 11.89 -14.20
CA ALA A 153 7.12 11.61 -13.67
C ALA A 153 6.05 11.61 -14.77
N ILE A 154 5.07 10.73 -14.62
CA ILE A 154 3.87 10.68 -15.46
C ILE A 154 2.63 10.91 -14.59
N LYS A 155 1.52 11.26 -15.21
CA LYS A 155 0.25 11.45 -14.54
C LYS A 155 -0.34 10.09 -14.18
N GLY A 156 -0.48 9.83 -12.88
CA GLY A 156 -1.06 8.61 -12.30
C GLY A 156 -2.48 8.83 -11.78
N ILE A 157 -2.86 7.99 -10.81
CA ILE A 157 -4.20 7.97 -10.20
C ILE A 157 -4.65 9.36 -9.74
N GLY A 158 -5.88 9.73 -10.10
CA GLY A 158 -6.46 11.03 -9.71
C GLY A 158 -5.67 12.25 -10.19
N GLY A 159 -4.66 12.07 -11.04
CA GLY A 159 -3.76 13.14 -11.47
C GLY A 159 -2.50 13.30 -10.62
N ALA A 160 -2.34 12.48 -9.59
CA ALA A 160 -1.12 12.44 -8.78
C ALA A 160 0.10 12.07 -9.64
N PRO A 161 1.27 12.70 -9.46
CA PRO A 161 2.50 12.27 -10.10
C PRO A 161 2.87 10.83 -9.73
N LEU A 162 3.26 10.04 -10.73
CA LEU A 162 3.91 8.75 -10.58
C LEU A 162 5.34 8.89 -11.07
N TYR A 163 6.28 8.88 -10.12
CA TYR A 163 7.71 9.03 -10.39
C TYR A 163 8.35 7.69 -10.74
N LEU A 164 9.37 7.74 -11.60
CA LEU A 164 10.22 6.60 -11.97
C LEU A 164 11.62 6.84 -11.46
N ILE A 165 12.07 6.05 -10.48
CA ILE A 165 13.30 6.28 -9.73
C ILE A 165 14.30 5.15 -9.96
N ASP A 166 15.50 5.48 -10.46
CA ASP A 166 16.61 4.54 -10.67
C ASP A 166 17.77 4.74 -9.67
N ARG A 167 17.63 5.73 -8.77
CA ARG A 167 18.63 6.05 -7.74
C ARG A 167 18.06 5.83 -6.35
N PHE A 168 18.16 4.61 -5.87
CA PHE A 168 17.63 4.20 -4.56
C PHE A 168 18.66 3.46 -3.68
N GLU A 169 19.89 3.23 -4.19
CA GLU A 169 20.97 2.63 -3.41
C GLU A 169 21.61 3.64 -2.44
N ASP A 170 21.95 3.20 -1.23
CA ASP A 170 22.64 4.01 -0.24
C ASP A 170 23.93 4.62 -0.79
N GLY A 171 24.14 5.89 -0.51
CA GLY A 171 25.27 6.68 -1.01
C GLY A 171 25.11 7.16 -2.45
N LYS A 172 24.04 6.76 -3.15
CA LYS A 172 23.74 7.18 -4.53
C LYS A 172 22.26 7.47 -4.74
N SER A 173 21.44 7.37 -3.70
CA SER A 173 19.99 7.58 -3.76
C SER A 173 19.65 9.05 -4.06
N ILE A 174 18.41 9.29 -4.47
CA ILE A 174 17.87 10.64 -4.60
C ILE A 174 18.01 11.41 -3.27
N TYR A 175 17.94 10.71 -2.14
CA TYR A 175 18.09 11.31 -0.81
C TYR A 175 19.52 11.71 -0.49
N ASP A 176 20.52 10.98 -0.97
CA ASP A 176 21.94 11.36 -0.80
C ASP A 176 22.30 12.62 -1.62
N ILE A 177 21.55 12.91 -2.68
CA ILE A 177 21.80 14.02 -3.60
C ILE A 177 21.03 15.28 -3.18
N ASP A 178 19.70 15.16 -3.03
CA ASP A 178 18.83 16.32 -2.82
C ASP A 178 18.50 16.60 -1.34
N PHE A 179 18.83 15.67 -0.43
CA PHE A 179 18.56 15.84 0.99
C PHE A 179 19.85 15.91 1.82
N GLU A 180 19.72 16.40 3.03
CA GLU A 180 20.71 16.35 4.10
C GLU A 180 20.19 15.47 5.22
N PHE A 181 20.89 14.35 5.47
CA PHE A 181 20.56 13.47 6.59
C PHE A 181 20.86 14.16 7.92
N ILE A 182 20.00 13.90 8.90
CA ILE A 182 20.12 14.47 10.23
C ILE A 182 21.23 13.75 11.00
N ASP A 183 22.20 14.51 11.51
CA ASP A 183 23.31 13.97 12.27
C ASP A 183 22.83 13.20 13.52
N GLY A 184 23.39 12.01 13.72
CA GLY A 184 23.07 11.15 14.86
C GLY A 184 21.74 10.40 14.78
N VAL A 185 20.97 10.57 13.70
CA VAL A 185 19.75 9.81 13.44
C VAL A 185 20.11 8.58 12.57
N ASP A 186 19.59 7.42 12.93
CA ASP A 186 19.71 6.22 12.10
C ASP A 186 19.03 6.47 10.74
N ARG A 187 19.72 6.17 9.66
CA ARG A 187 19.18 6.33 8.31
C ARG A 187 18.11 5.28 7.95
N HIS A 188 18.11 4.15 8.64
CA HIS A 188 17.18 3.04 8.44
C HIS A 188 16.57 2.59 9.78
N PRO A 189 15.79 3.44 10.45
CA PRO A 189 15.23 3.15 11.76
C PRO A 189 14.24 1.99 11.67
N LEU A 190 14.26 1.08 12.64
CA LEU A 190 13.34 -0.06 12.69
C LEU A 190 11.92 0.35 13.09
N GLY A 191 11.77 1.43 13.85
CA GLY A 191 10.48 1.93 14.33
C GLY A 191 9.64 0.84 15.01
N HIS A 192 8.40 0.70 14.58
CA HIS A 192 7.47 -0.34 15.08
C HIS A 192 7.55 -1.67 14.32
N GLY A 193 8.60 -1.87 13.50
CA GLY A 193 8.85 -3.10 12.76
C GLY A 193 8.19 -3.17 11.39
N LEU A 194 7.67 -2.05 10.87
CA LEU A 194 7.17 -1.96 9.50
C LEU A 194 8.37 -1.90 8.54
N LYS A 195 8.35 -2.68 7.46
CA LYS A 195 9.54 -2.94 6.63
C LYS A 195 9.47 -2.37 5.24
N LEU A 196 8.34 -2.55 4.58
CA LEU A 196 8.14 -2.10 3.20
C LEU A 196 6.65 -1.84 2.91
N ILE A 197 6.39 -1.15 1.81
CA ILE A 197 5.04 -0.97 1.29
C ILE A 197 4.65 -2.25 0.56
N ASP A 198 3.61 -2.93 1.05
CA ASP A 198 3.09 -4.17 0.44
C ASP A 198 2.22 -3.88 -0.77
N HIS A 199 1.24 -2.99 -0.61
CA HIS A 199 0.37 -2.55 -1.69
C HIS A 199 -0.24 -1.16 -1.43
N MET A 200 -0.78 -0.55 -2.50
CA MET A 200 -1.51 0.71 -2.43
C MET A 200 -2.83 0.59 -3.17
N THR A 201 -3.93 0.60 -2.45
CA THR A 201 -5.26 0.46 -3.02
C THR A 201 -5.79 1.79 -3.52
N HIS A 202 -6.33 1.80 -4.73
CA HIS A 202 -6.93 2.95 -5.37
C HIS A 202 -8.46 2.81 -5.43
N ASN A 203 -9.17 3.86 -5.07
CA ASN A 203 -10.60 3.98 -5.34
C ASN A 203 -10.81 4.76 -6.62
N VAL A 204 -11.64 4.22 -7.50
CA VAL A 204 -11.94 4.79 -8.82
C VAL A 204 -13.44 5.01 -9.01
N TYR A 205 -13.81 5.95 -9.86
CA TYR A 205 -15.20 6.19 -10.22
C TYR A 205 -15.81 4.96 -10.90
N LYS A 206 -17.10 4.76 -10.71
CA LYS A 206 -17.86 3.69 -11.36
C LYS A 206 -17.69 3.73 -12.88
N GLY A 207 -17.32 2.57 -13.46
CA GLY A 207 -16.99 2.43 -14.88
C GLY A 207 -15.54 2.79 -15.24
N ARG A 208 -14.67 3.10 -14.26
CA ARG A 208 -13.30 3.50 -14.50
C ARG A 208 -12.26 2.41 -14.18
N MET A 209 -12.66 1.29 -13.58
CA MET A 209 -11.75 0.19 -13.25
C MET A 209 -10.98 -0.29 -14.48
N ALA A 210 -11.68 -0.57 -15.60
CA ALA A 210 -11.04 -0.99 -16.83
C ALA A 210 -10.07 0.03 -17.44
N TYR A 211 -10.27 1.32 -17.20
CA TYR A 211 -9.34 2.36 -17.62
C TYR A 211 -8.04 2.29 -16.80
N TRP A 212 -8.16 2.16 -15.48
CA TRP A 212 -7.00 2.13 -14.61
C TRP A 212 -6.25 0.79 -14.64
N SER A 213 -6.94 -0.35 -14.74
CA SER A 213 -6.26 -1.62 -14.98
C SER A 213 -5.50 -1.60 -16.30
N GLY A 214 -6.14 -1.12 -17.39
CA GLY A 214 -5.51 -0.95 -18.69
C GLY A 214 -4.33 0.04 -18.69
N PHE A 215 -4.34 1.06 -17.82
CA PHE A 215 -3.21 1.96 -17.60
C PHE A 215 -1.99 1.18 -17.07
N TYR A 216 -2.18 0.39 -16.01
CA TYR A 216 -1.11 -0.40 -15.40
C TYR A 216 -0.65 -1.54 -16.31
N GLU A 217 -1.58 -2.23 -16.97
CA GLU A 217 -1.26 -3.27 -17.98
C GLU A 217 -0.42 -2.71 -19.13
N LYS A 218 -0.92 -1.66 -19.76
CA LYS A 218 -0.32 -1.10 -20.97
C LYS A 218 1.06 -0.49 -20.73
N LEU A 219 1.18 0.32 -19.66
CA LEU A 219 2.43 1.03 -19.40
C LEU A 219 3.48 0.13 -18.73
N PHE A 220 3.05 -0.65 -17.75
CA PHE A 220 3.95 -1.35 -16.83
C PHE A 220 3.90 -2.87 -16.93
N ASN A 221 3.06 -3.40 -17.82
CA ASN A 221 2.84 -4.84 -17.99
C ASN A 221 2.34 -5.52 -16.70
N PHE A 222 1.53 -4.84 -15.89
CA PHE A 222 0.87 -5.47 -14.76
C PHE A 222 -0.11 -6.52 -15.23
N GLN A 223 -0.35 -7.53 -14.39
CA GLN A 223 -1.35 -8.55 -14.62
C GLN A 223 -2.38 -8.55 -13.48
N GLU A 224 -3.64 -8.85 -13.84
CA GLU A 224 -4.65 -9.14 -12.85
C GLU A 224 -4.32 -10.48 -12.18
N ILE A 225 -4.23 -10.48 -10.85
CA ILE A 225 -3.98 -11.69 -10.07
C ILE A 225 -5.20 -12.14 -9.27
N ARG A 226 -6.12 -11.22 -8.97
CA ARG A 226 -7.38 -11.50 -8.26
C ARG A 226 -8.46 -10.51 -8.68
N TYR A 227 -9.69 -11.00 -8.67
CA TYR A 227 -10.90 -10.20 -8.85
C TYR A 227 -11.92 -10.57 -7.77
N PHE A 228 -12.47 -9.57 -7.10
CA PHE A 228 -13.45 -9.74 -6.03
C PHE A 228 -14.75 -9.01 -6.38
N ASP A 229 -15.88 -9.65 -6.12
CA ASP A 229 -17.21 -9.03 -6.11
C ASP A 229 -17.78 -9.18 -4.69
N ILE A 230 -17.64 -8.12 -3.90
CA ILE A 230 -18.01 -8.09 -2.49
C ILE A 230 -19.35 -7.42 -2.37
N LYS A 231 -20.29 -8.12 -1.74
CA LYS A 231 -21.64 -7.64 -1.44
C LYS A 231 -21.84 -7.60 0.06
N GLY A 232 -22.10 -6.41 0.59
CA GLY A 232 -22.60 -6.18 1.94
C GLY A 232 -24.11 -6.32 1.99
N GLU A 233 -24.68 -5.89 3.07
CA GLU A 233 -26.13 -5.89 3.27
C GLU A 233 -26.82 -4.82 2.40
N TYR A 234 -26.22 -3.65 2.26
CA TYR A 234 -26.80 -2.49 1.58
C TYR A 234 -26.00 -2.05 0.36
N THR A 235 -24.68 -2.22 0.40
CA THR A 235 -23.75 -1.74 -0.61
C THR A 235 -22.90 -2.87 -1.17
N GLY A 236 -22.03 -2.59 -2.12
CA GLY A 236 -21.10 -3.58 -2.68
C GLY A 236 -19.99 -2.90 -3.47
N LEU A 237 -18.87 -3.58 -3.58
CA LEU A 237 -17.76 -3.15 -4.41
C LEU A 237 -17.18 -4.31 -5.23
N THR A 238 -16.59 -3.96 -6.34
CA THR A 238 -15.67 -4.85 -7.06
C THR A 238 -14.26 -4.38 -6.84
N SER A 239 -13.33 -5.33 -6.71
CA SER A 239 -11.91 -5.05 -6.56
C SER A 239 -11.13 -5.90 -7.55
N GLN A 240 -10.21 -5.27 -8.27
CA GLN A 240 -9.29 -5.91 -9.22
C GLN A 240 -7.86 -5.69 -8.75
N ALA A 241 -7.22 -6.74 -8.26
CA ALA A 241 -5.85 -6.66 -7.79
C ALA A 241 -4.86 -6.85 -8.94
N MET A 242 -4.10 -5.81 -9.22
CA MET A 242 -3.07 -5.76 -10.24
C MET A 242 -1.69 -5.95 -9.61
N MET A 243 -0.82 -6.74 -10.24
CA MET A 243 0.54 -7.00 -9.78
C MET A 243 1.55 -6.73 -10.90
N ALA A 244 2.65 -6.08 -10.53
CA ALA A 244 3.77 -5.81 -11.41
C ALA A 244 4.60 -7.07 -11.70
N PRO A 245 5.38 -7.07 -12.80
CA PRO A 245 6.24 -8.19 -13.18
C PRO A 245 7.26 -8.60 -12.11
N ASP A 246 7.72 -7.66 -11.30
CA ASP A 246 8.65 -7.89 -10.18
C ASP A 246 8.00 -8.59 -8.97
N GLY A 247 6.65 -8.68 -8.94
CA GLY A 247 5.89 -9.22 -7.81
C GLY A 247 5.88 -8.35 -6.55
N MET A 248 6.56 -7.19 -6.56
CA MET A 248 6.70 -6.33 -5.38
C MET A 248 5.70 -5.17 -5.37
N ILE A 249 5.22 -4.75 -6.53
CA ILE A 249 4.24 -3.67 -6.63
C ILE A 249 2.87 -4.29 -6.86
N ARG A 250 1.96 -4.07 -5.91
CA ARG A 250 0.58 -4.52 -5.97
C ARG A 250 -0.34 -3.32 -5.84
N ILE A 251 -1.33 -3.24 -6.72
CA ILE A 251 -2.30 -2.13 -6.75
C ILE A 251 -3.70 -2.70 -6.92
N PRO A 252 -4.43 -2.91 -5.83
CA PRO A 252 -5.86 -3.15 -5.90
C PRO A 252 -6.61 -1.91 -6.39
N LEU A 253 -7.56 -2.10 -7.31
CA LEU A 253 -8.45 -1.08 -7.84
C LEU A 253 -9.86 -1.38 -7.36
N ASN A 254 -10.48 -0.45 -6.62
CA ASN A 254 -11.82 -0.61 -6.09
C ASN A 254 -12.81 0.28 -6.82
N GLU A 255 -13.94 -0.29 -7.20
CA GLU A 255 -15.05 0.39 -7.87
C GLU A 255 -16.37 0.04 -7.19
N GLU A 256 -17.26 1.02 -7.02
CA GLU A 256 -18.59 0.79 -6.45
C GLU A 256 -19.43 -0.12 -7.35
N SER A 257 -19.92 -1.25 -6.85
CA SER A 257 -20.82 -2.16 -7.58
C SER A 257 -22.29 -1.98 -7.16
N GLY A 258 -22.54 -1.39 -5.99
CA GLY A 258 -23.87 -1.09 -5.47
C GLY A 258 -24.63 -0.02 -6.26
N LYS A 259 -25.85 0.29 -5.81
CA LYS A 259 -26.68 1.30 -6.48
C LYS A 259 -26.20 2.71 -6.18
N THR A 260 -26.00 3.07 -4.92
CA THR A 260 -25.47 4.38 -4.46
C THR A 260 -25.13 4.30 -2.97
N GLY A 261 -24.25 5.21 -2.51
CA GLY A 261 -24.01 5.45 -1.08
C GLY A 261 -23.03 4.50 -0.41
N GLY A 262 -22.28 3.70 -1.16
CA GLY A 262 -21.27 2.81 -0.59
C GLY A 262 -19.99 3.55 -0.19
N GLN A 263 -19.08 2.80 0.44
CA GLN A 263 -17.83 3.33 0.98
C GLN A 263 -16.89 3.90 -0.09
N ILE A 264 -16.96 3.39 -1.33
CA ILE A 264 -16.13 3.91 -2.43
C ILE A 264 -16.66 5.27 -2.87
N GLU A 265 -17.99 5.42 -3.00
CA GLU A 265 -18.60 6.69 -3.33
C GLU A 265 -18.36 7.73 -2.21
N GLU A 266 -18.46 7.33 -0.94
CA GLU A 266 -18.14 8.21 0.20
C GLU A 266 -16.68 8.69 0.12
N PHE A 267 -15.72 7.79 -0.14
CA PHE A 267 -14.33 8.16 -0.35
C PHE A 267 -14.18 9.17 -1.49
N LEU A 268 -14.74 8.89 -2.66
CA LEU A 268 -14.62 9.75 -3.84
C LEU A 268 -15.20 11.16 -3.60
N MET A 269 -16.26 11.24 -2.81
CA MET A 269 -16.86 12.54 -2.41
C MET A 269 -15.97 13.30 -1.42
N GLN A 270 -15.47 12.62 -0.38
CA GLN A 270 -14.64 13.23 0.66
C GLN A 270 -13.26 13.61 0.12
N PHE A 271 -12.68 12.74 -0.70
CA PHE A 271 -11.40 12.95 -1.35
C PHE A 271 -11.49 13.92 -2.53
N ASN A 272 -12.69 14.19 -3.03
CA ASN A 272 -12.93 14.99 -4.22
C ASN A 272 -12.27 14.42 -5.48
N GLY A 273 -12.37 13.10 -5.69
CA GLY A 273 -11.79 12.45 -6.87
C GLY A 273 -11.32 11.01 -6.64
N GLU A 274 -10.72 10.45 -7.69
CA GLU A 274 -10.04 9.16 -7.63
C GLU A 274 -8.68 9.31 -6.90
N GLY A 275 -8.27 8.31 -6.13
CA GLY A 275 -7.02 8.41 -5.38
C GLY A 275 -6.65 7.15 -4.59
N ILE A 276 -5.57 7.25 -3.84
CA ILE A 276 -5.09 6.20 -2.95
C ILE A 276 -5.99 6.17 -1.72
N GLN A 277 -6.71 5.05 -1.53
CA GLN A 277 -7.59 4.83 -0.39
C GLN A 277 -6.81 4.38 0.84
N HIS A 278 -5.92 3.40 0.68
CA HIS A 278 -5.07 2.94 1.77
C HIS A 278 -3.70 2.49 1.29
N ILE A 279 -2.79 2.45 2.25
CA ILE A 279 -1.41 2.00 2.06
C ILE A 279 -1.18 0.87 3.04
N ALA A 280 -0.85 -0.32 2.52
CA ALA A 280 -0.54 -1.48 3.32
C ALA A 280 0.96 -1.57 3.59
N LEU A 281 1.30 -1.73 4.87
CA LEU A 281 2.67 -1.76 5.37
C LEU A 281 2.97 -3.15 5.95
N LEU A 282 4.00 -3.80 5.40
CA LEU A 282 4.40 -5.15 5.77
C LEU A 282 5.23 -5.16 7.05
N THR A 283 4.96 -6.14 7.91
CA THR A 283 5.78 -6.48 9.08
C THR A 283 6.07 -8.00 9.13
N ASP A 284 7.16 -8.38 9.80
CA ASP A 284 7.44 -9.80 10.09
C ASP A 284 6.76 -10.28 11.37
N ASP A 285 6.31 -9.37 12.25
CA ASP A 285 5.68 -9.70 13.54
C ASP A 285 4.55 -8.72 13.81
N ILE A 286 3.38 -9.04 13.28
CA ILE A 286 2.21 -8.18 13.38
C ILE A 286 1.75 -7.97 14.83
N LEU A 287 1.96 -8.97 15.71
CA LEU A 287 1.58 -8.84 17.12
C LEU A 287 2.37 -7.71 17.78
N LYS A 288 3.69 -7.70 17.60
CA LYS A 288 4.55 -6.64 18.16
C LYS A 288 4.30 -5.28 17.51
N SER A 289 4.12 -5.25 16.19
CA SER A 289 3.86 -3.99 15.48
C SER A 289 2.54 -3.38 15.94
N VAL A 290 1.48 -4.18 16.09
CA VAL A 290 0.18 -3.71 16.56
C VAL A 290 0.24 -3.22 18.00
N ASP A 291 0.94 -3.92 18.91
CA ASP A 291 1.16 -3.47 20.28
C ASP A 291 1.83 -2.09 20.31
N ALA A 292 2.88 -1.90 19.49
CA ALA A 292 3.59 -0.62 19.43
C ALA A 292 2.69 0.51 18.87
N LEU A 293 1.92 0.23 17.82
CA LEU A 293 0.97 1.19 17.23
C LEU A 293 -0.12 1.59 18.22
N GLN A 294 -0.70 0.63 18.93
CA GLN A 294 -1.72 0.90 19.96
C GLN A 294 -1.15 1.71 21.12
N MET A 295 0.06 1.36 21.59
CA MET A 295 0.75 2.13 22.64
C MET A 295 1.06 3.56 22.20
N ALA A 296 1.34 3.78 20.93
CA ALA A 296 1.55 5.11 20.35
C ALA A 296 0.24 5.88 20.11
N GLY A 297 -0.92 5.23 20.30
CA GLY A 297 -2.24 5.88 20.19
C GLY A 297 -2.84 5.85 18.78
N ILE A 298 -2.34 5.02 17.86
CA ILE A 298 -2.94 4.85 16.54
C ILE A 298 -4.33 4.20 16.70
N PRO A 299 -5.42 4.85 16.26
CA PRO A 299 -6.75 4.29 16.32
C PRO A 299 -6.90 3.20 15.25
N LEU A 300 -7.16 1.98 15.70
CA LEU A 300 -7.42 0.85 14.81
C LEU A 300 -8.93 0.67 14.59
N MET A 301 -9.31 0.02 13.49
CA MET A 301 -10.70 -0.33 13.22
C MET A 301 -11.23 -1.29 14.26
N THR A 302 -12.55 -1.29 14.46
CA THR A 302 -13.21 -2.18 15.40
C THR A 302 -12.99 -3.64 14.99
N ALA A 303 -12.51 -4.45 15.90
CA ALA A 303 -12.34 -5.88 15.72
C ALA A 303 -13.68 -6.55 15.33
N PRO A 304 -13.63 -7.65 14.56
CA PRO A 304 -14.79 -8.53 14.40
C PRO A 304 -15.32 -9.03 15.74
N ASN A 305 -16.54 -9.56 15.71
CA ASN A 305 -17.11 -10.19 16.91
C ASN A 305 -16.38 -11.50 17.28
N ASP A 306 -16.63 -12.02 18.47
CA ASP A 306 -15.98 -13.22 19.00
C ASP A 306 -16.16 -14.44 18.06
N ILE A 307 -17.32 -14.57 17.41
CA ILE A 307 -17.65 -15.65 16.48
C ILE A 307 -16.63 -15.75 15.33
N TYR A 308 -16.12 -14.61 14.85
CA TYR A 308 -15.09 -14.62 13.81
C TYR A 308 -13.85 -15.43 14.24
N TYR A 309 -13.40 -15.24 15.48
CA TYR A 309 -12.21 -15.94 16.02
C TYR A 309 -12.50 -17.40 16.39
N GLU A 310 -13.69 -17.69 16.89
CA GLU A 310 -14.14 -19.07 17.17
C GLU A 310 -14.17 -19.93 15.91
N MET A 311 -14.48 -19.33 14.75
CA MET A 311 -14.54 -20.03 13.47
C MET A 311 -13.19 -20.20 12.77
N LEU A 312 -12.10 -19.62 13.29
CA LEU A 312 -10.80 -19.68 12.60
C LEU A 312 -10.27 -21.09 12.42
N GLU A 313 -10.38 -21.96 13.43
CA GLU A 313 -9.92 -23.34 13.32
C GLU A 313 -10.78 -24.18 12.35
N GLU A 314 -12.06 -23.85 12.18
CA GLU A 314 -12.92 -24.49 11.18
C GLU A 314 -12.57 -24.02 9.76
N ARG A 315 -12.32 -22.71 9.58
CA ARG A 315 -11.96 -22.11 8.30
C ARG A 315 -10.57 -22.49 7.83
N LEU A 316 -9.61 -22.55 8.75
CA LEU A 316 -8.18 -22.78 8.51
C LEU A 316 -7.64 -23.85 9.47
N PRO A 317 -8.04 -25.11 9.30
CA PRO A 317 -7.70 -26.19 10.23
C PRO A 317 -6.19 -26.34 10.40
N GLY A 318 -5.70 -26.35 11.65
CA GLY A 318 -4.30 -26.54 11.97
C GLY A 318 -3.41 -25.34 11.61
N HIS A 319 -3.95 -24.14 11.50
CA HIS A 319 -3.20 -22.93 11.17
C HIS A 319 -2.06 -22.65 12.16
N GLY A 320 -2.24 -22.92 13.46
CA GLY A 320 -1.21 -22.83 14.50
C GLY A 320 -0.93 -21.41 15.00
N GLU A 321 -1.72 -20.42 14.63
CA GLU A 321 -1.62 -19.06 15.14
C GLU A 321 -2.29 -18.93 16.52
N PRO A 322 -1.82 -18.03 17.39
CA PRO A 322 -2.37 -17.83 18.74
C PRO A 322 -3.67 -17.02 18.67
N VAL A 323 -4.80 -17.69 18.47
CA VAL A 323 -6.12 -17.05 18.27
C VAL A 323 -6.45 -16.01 19.34
N ASN A 324 -6.19 -16.31 20.62
CA ASN A 324 -6.45 -15.37 21.70
C ASN A 324 -5.63 -14.07 21.58
N GLU A 325 -4.40 -14.16 21.07
CA GLU A 325 -3.53 -13.00 20.85
C GLU A 325 -4.00 -12.16 19.65
N LEU A 326 -4.49 -12.84 18.60
CA LEU A 326 -5.10 -12.17 17.44
C LEU A 326 -6.37 -11.44 17.84
N GLN A 327 -7.26 -12.11 18.59
CA GLN A 327 -8.52 -11.56 19.07
C GLN A 327 -8.30 -10.35 20.00
N ALA A 328 -7.36 -10.45 20.95
CA ALA A 328 -7.05 -9.36 21.88
C ALA A 328 -6.61 -8.06 21.16
N ARG A 329 -6.06 -8.16 19.93
CA ARG A 329 -5.60 -7.03 19.12
C ARG A 329 -6.52 -6.69 17.96
N GLY A 330 -7.54 -7.51 17.71
CA GLY A 330 -8.43 -7.33 16.55
C GLY A 330 -7.80 -7.71 15.21
N ILE A 331 -6.75 -8.55 15.22
CA ILE A 331 -6.05 -8.97 14.00
C ILE A 331 -6.89 -10.02 13.26
N LEU A 332 -7.09 -9.80 11.98
CA LEU A 332 -7.78 -10.69 11.07
C LEU A 332 -6.80 -11.72 10.49
N MET A 333 -7.30 -12.93 10.20
CA MET A 333 -6.52 -13.98 9.55
C MET A 333 -7.29 -14.61 8.39
N ASP A 334 -6.63 -14.70 7.26
CA ASP A 334 -7.11 -15.41 6.06
C ASP A 334 -6.02 -16.29 5.46
N GLY A 335 -6.34 -17.05 4.42
CA GLY A 335 -5.38 -17.89 3.73
C GLY A 335 -5.90 -19.31 3.45
N SER A 336 -4.98 -20.28 3.46
CA SER A 336 -5.28 -21.68 3.20
C SER A 336 -4.34 -22.60 3.99
N THR A 337 -4.92 -23.70 4.52
CA THR A 337 -4.16 -24.79 5.14
C THR A 337 -4.34 -26.11 4.37
N ALA A 338 -4.79 -26.04 3.10
CA ALA A 338 -5.02 -27.19 2.26
C ALA A 338 -3.73 -27.96 1.97
N ASN A 339 -3.85 -29.28 1.81
CA ASN A 339 -2.74 -30.19 1.49
C ASN A 339 -1.56 -30.15 2.49
N GLY A 340 -1.76 -29.68 3.72
CA GLY A 340 -0.73 -29.57 4.74
C GLY A 340 0.20 -28.36 4.55
N GLU A 341 -0.01 -27.54 3.56
CA GLU A 341 0.67 -26.26 3.38
C GLU A 341 -0.07 -25.17 4.14
N LYS A 342 0.65 -24.36 4.90
CA LYS A 342 0.12 -23.21 5.61
C LYS A 342 0.48 -21.94 4.84
N ARG A 343 -0.51 -21.30 4.25
CA ARG A 343 -0.39 -19.99 3.63
C ARG A 343 -1.35 -19.07 4.36
N LEU A 344 -0.81 -18.16 5.15
CA LEU A 344 -1.61 -17.30 6.02
C LEU A 344 -1.29 -15.84 5.78
N LEU A 345 -2.31 -15.04 5.91
CA LEU A 345 -2.27 -13.59 5.83
C LEU A 345 -2.91 -13.02 7.09
N LEU A 346 -2.15 -12.24 7.83
CA LEU A 346 -2.62 -11.53 9.02
C LEU A 346 -2.74 -10.05 8.69
N GLN A 347 -3.85 -9.42 9.04
CA GLN A 347 -4.15 -8.03 8.68
C GLN A 347 -4.87 -7.30 9.81
N ILE A 348 -4.63 -6.00 9.91
CA ILE A 348 -5.42 -5.07 10.70
C ILE A 348 -5.40 -3.70 10.05
N PHE A 349 -6.45 -2.92 10.23
CA PHE A 349 -6.61 -1.63 9.58
C PHE A 349 -6.68 -0.51 10.61
N SER A 350 -6.13 0.65 10.29
CA SER A 350 -6.39 1.87 11.07
C SER A 350 -7.78 2.43 10.73
N GLN A 351 -8.30 3.28 11.60
CA GLN A 351 -9.35 4.21 11.18
C GLN A 351 -8.80 5.15 10.10
N THR A 352 -9.67 5.94 9.48
CA THR A 352 -9.22 7.00 8.55
C THR A 352 -8.38 8.02 9.32
N LEU A 353 -7.14 8.22 8.87
CA LEU A 353 -6.14 9.05 9.57
C LEU A 353 -5.77 10.32 8.78
N LEU A 354 -5.92 10.29 7.46
CA LEU A 354 -5.61 11.39 6.55
C LEU A 354 -6.82 11.67 5.65
N GLY A 355 -7.77 12.49 6.13
CA GLY A 355 -9.06 12.59 5.45
C GLY A 355 -9.71 11.20 5.36
N PRO A 356 -10.14 10.73 4.17
CA PRO A 356 -10.71 9.40 4.03
C PRO A 356 -9.67 8.29 3.85
N VAL A 357 -8.37 8.60 3.91
CA VAL A 357 -7.27 7.63 3.72
C VAL A 357 -6.93 6.93 5.03
N PHE A 358 -6.65 5.63 4.98
CA PHE A 358 -6.24 4.82 6.12
C PHE A 358 -5.00 3.96 5.81
N PHE A 359 -4.49 3.26 6.83
CA PHE A 359 -3.36 2.36 6.70
C PHE A 359 -3.78 0.93 7.05
N GLU A 360 -3.15 -0.02 6.38
CA GLU A 360 -3.23 -1.43 6.66
C GLU A 360 -1.89 -1.91 7.20
N PHE A 361 -1.90 -2.79 8.19
CA PHE A 361 -0.72 -3.46 8.72
C PHE A 361 -0.87 -4.95 8.43
N ILE A 362 0.13 -5.54 7.75
CA ILE A 362 0.00 -6.86 7.15
C ILE A 362 1.24 -7.73 7.45
N GLN A 363 1.01 -9.00 7.76
CA GLN A 363 2.05 -10.03 7.81
C GLN A 363 1.67 -11.17 6.87
N ARG A 364 2.57 -11.49 5.95
CA ARG A 364 2.44 -12.61 5.02
C ARG A 364 3.23 -13.81 5.53
N LYS A 365 2.57 -14.95 5.67
CA LYS A 365 3.16 -16.26 5.99
C LYS A 365 2.90 -17.19 4.81
N ALA A 366 3.69 -17.00 3.74
CA ALA A 366 3.59 -17.71 2.46
C ALA A 366 2.26 -17.50 1.68
N ASP A 367 1.41 -16.57 2.10
CA ASP A 367 0.21 -16.20 1.35
C ASP A 367 0.46 -14.93 0.52
N GLU A 368 0.24 -15.01 -0.79
CA GLU A 368 0.39 -13.90 -1.73
C GLU A 368 -0.96 -13.24 -2.09
N GLY A 369 -2.05 -13.70 -1.46
CA GLY A 369 -3.40 -13.16 -1.64
C GLY A 369 -3.60 -11.80 -0.98
N PHE A 370 -4.84 -11.33 -1.00
CA PHE A 370 -5.26 -10.06 -0.38
C PHE A 370 -6.21 -10.27 0.82
N GLY A 371 -6.37 -11.52 1.29
CA GLY A 371 -7.24 -11.82 2.41
C GLY A 371 -8.72 -11.61 2.08
N GLU A 372 -9.26 -12.39 1.16
CA GLU A 372 -10.66 -12.26 0.70
C GLU A 372 -11.67 -12.29 1.85
N GLY A 373 -11.49 -13.23 2.80
CA GLY A 373 -12.32 -13.32 3.99
C GLY A 373 -12.15 -12.12 4.92
N ASN A 374 -10.94 -11.59 5.05
CA ASN A 374 -10.64 -10.41 5.84
C ASN A 374 -11.19 -9.15 5.18
N PHE A 375 -11.09 -9.06 3.86
CA PHE A 375 -11.63 -7.92 3.09
C PHE A 375 -13.15 -7.81 3.24
N LYS A 376 -13.86 -8.93 3.26
CA LYS A 376 -15.29 -8.96 3.56
C LYS A 376 -15.58 -8.43 4.97
N ALA A 377 -14.80 -8.84 5.97
CA ALA A 377 -14.96 -8.37 7.34
C ALA A 377 -14.69 -6.87 7.46
N LEU A 378 -13.67 -6.36 6.76
CA LEU A 378 -13.40 -4.92 6.66
C LEU A 378 -14.58 -4.17 6.05
N PHE A 379 -15.08 -4.65 4.89
CA PHE A 379 -16.20 -4.05 4.19
C PHE A 379 -17.45 -3.94 5.09
N GLU A 380 -17.82 -5.02 5.74
CA GLU A 380 -18.94 -5.05 6.68
C GLU A 380 -18.74 -4.09 7.87
N SER A 381 -17.51 -3.93 8.35
CA SER A 381 -17.19 -2.98 9.42
C SER A 381 -17.37 -1.53 8.98
N LEU A 382 -16.92 -1.20 7.77
CA LEU A 382 -17.08 0.15 7.19
C LEU A 382 -18.55 0.45 6.90
N GLU A 383 -19.31 -0.50 6.37
CA GLU A 383 -20.75 -0.35 6.10
C GLU A 383 -21.52 -0.09 7.39
N ARG A 384 -21.24 -0.83 8.47
CA ARG A 384 -21.84 -0.59 9.79
C ARG A 384 -21.50 0.79 10.35
N ASP A 385 -20.27 1.27 10.13
CA ASP A 385 -19.88 2.61 10.54
C ASP A 385 -20.63 3.69 9.75
N GLN A 386 -20.82 3.49 8.45
CA GLN A 386 -21.65 4.38 7.61
C GLN A 386 -23.10 4.44 8.09
N ILE A 387 -23.69 3.29 8.44
CA ILE A 387 -25.04 3.21 9.02
C ILE A 387 -25.08 3.97 10.34
N ARG A 388 -24.13 3.75 11.24
CA ARG A 388 -24.06 4.41 12.56
C ARG A 388 -23.94 5.93 12.44
N ARG A 389 -23.21 6.42 11.44
CA ARG A 389 -23.04 7.86 11.16
C ARG A 389 -24.21 8.45 10.37
N GLY A 390 -25.15 7.62 9.89
CA GLY A 390 -26.29 8.06 9.07
C GLY A 390 -25.94 8.36 7.60
N ALA A 391 -24.77 7.95 7.12
CA ALA A 391 -24.38 8.05 5.72
C ALA A 391 -25.17 7.07 4.84
N ILE A 392 -25.50 5.89 5.37
CA ILE A 392 -26.49 4.96 4.79
C ILE A 392 -27.76 5.06 5.61
N GLN A 393 -28.88 5.35 4.95
CA GLN A 393 -30.21 5.32 5.56
C GLN A 393 -30.76 3.89 5.45
N VAL A 394 -31.06 3.30 6.59
CA VAL A 394 -31.70 1.99 6.69
C VAL A 394 -33.19 2.27 6.88
N ASP A 395 -34.02 1.86 5.93
CA ASP A 395 -35.47 1.85 6.12
C ASP A 395 -35.78 0.84 7.24
N VAL A 396 -36.19 1.33 8.39
CA VAL A 396 -36.65 0.46 9.50
C VAL A 396 -38.10 0.17 9.16
N ASP A 397 -38.36 -1.04 8.61
CA ASP A 397 -39.71 -1.60 8.47
C ASP A 397 -40.36 -1.90 9.82
#